data_44ecde2164142e89d3f33146289d6213
#
_entry.id   44ecde2164142e89d3f33146289d6213
#
_cell.length_a   1.000
_cell.length_b   1.000
_cell.length_c   1.000
_cell.angle_alpha   90.00
_cell.angle_beta   90.00
_cell.angle_gamma   90.00
#
_symmetry.space_group_name_H-M   'P 1'
#
loop_
_entity.id
_entity.type
_entity.pdbx_description
1 polymer ?
#
loop_
_entity_poly.entity_id
_entity_poly.type
_entity_poly.pdbx_seq_one_letter_code
_entity_poly.pdbx_strand_id
1 'polypeptide(L)'
;VNEAEMALTQAENGLVLSKMLLCQLCGLNVDSDITLADEDAENLAAMGSDEPADRQVAMENRPELKMLQNSLDLSRQSTKVVRAAFMPQVLMTGGYLASNPNVYNGFERKLSGVWNVGVMVRVPLWNWMEGTYKVRASKIASAMIELEKDDIAEKIELQVSQSQFKVKEANRRLAMATKNVENADENLRCANLGFKEGVIQTTDVMAAQTAWLQAQSQKIDAEIDVKLSQVNLRKALGVLQ
;
A
#
# COMPACT_ATOMS: atom_id res chain seq x y z
N VAL A 1 -35.27 -21.75 13.50
CA VAL A 1 -35.74 -20.35 13.32
C VAL A 1 -34.79 -19.40 14.04
N ASN A 2 -34.56 -19.52 15.33
CA ASN A 2 -33.73 -18.58 16.10
C ASN A 2 -32.27 -18.49 15.62
N GLU A 3 -31.65 -19.58 15.16
CA GLU A 3 -30.28 -19.58 14.63
C GLU A 3 -30.18 -18.82 13.31
N ALA A 4 -31.19 -18.95 12.45
CA ALA A 4 -31.25 -18.22 11.20
C ALA A 4 -31.49 -16.70 11.42
N GLU A 5 -32.30 -16.34 12.41
CA GLU A 5 -32.53 -14.92 12.77
C GLU A 5 -31.26 -14.30 13.38
N MET A 6 -30.50 -15.05 14.19
CA MET A 6 -29.20 -14.60 14.70
C MET A 6 -28.19 -14.39 13.55
N ALA A 7 -28.13 -15.34 12.61
CA ALA A 7 -27.24 -15.22 11.44
C ALA A 7 -27.61 -14.04 10.54
N LEU A 8 -28.90 -13.79 10.34
CA LEU A 8 -29.40 -12.60 9.60
C LEU A 8 -28.96 -11.30 10.29
N THR A 9 -29.22 -11.19 11.61
CA THR A 9 -28.84 -9.99 12.39
C THR A 9 -27.32 -9.77 12.35
N GLN A 10 -26.50 -10.81 12.42
CA GLN A 10 -25.06 -10.68 12.28
C GLN A 10 -24.64 -10.19 10.88
N ALA A 11 -25.28 -10.71 9.84
CA ALA A 11 -25.01 -10.28 8.46
C ALA A 11 -25.41 -8.79 8.24
N GLU A 12 -26.58 -8.36 8.74
CA GLU A 12 -27.03 -6.97 8.66
C GLU A 12 -26.09 -6.03 9.41
N ASN A 13 -25.67 -6.39 10.63
CA ASN A 13 -24.70 -5.61 11.39
C ASN A 13 -23.33 -5.56 10.68
N GLY A 14 -22.89 -6.66 10.09
CA GLY A 14 -21.67 -6.72 9.28
C GLY A 14 -21.72 -5.81 8.07
N LEU A 15 -22.87 -5.75 7.38
CA LEU A 15 -23.10 -4.85 6.25
C LEU A 15 -22.98 -3.37 6.68
N VAL A 16 -23.69 -3.00 7.77
CA VAL A 16 -23.66 -1.63 8.31
C VAL A 16 -22.24 -1.21 8.69
N LEU A 17 -21.51 -2.06 9.43
CA LEU A 17 -20.12 -1.79 9.81
C LEU A 17 -19.20 -1.67 8.60
N SER A 18 -19.39 -2.49 7.56
CA SER A 18 -18.60 -2.42 6.33
C SER A 18 -18.86 -1.13 5.56
N LYS A 19 -20.11 -0.66 5.48
CA LYS A 19 -20.48 0.63 4.90
C LYS A 19 -19.87 1.79 5.69
N MET A 20 -19.92 1.76 7.02
CA MET A 20 -19.28 2.76 7.90
C MET A 20 -17.77 2.83 7.68
N LEU A 21 -17.10 1.67 7.58
CA LEU A 21 -15.67 1.61 7.29
C LEU A 21 -15.34 2.20 5.91
N LEU A 22 -16.15 1.91 4.92
CA LEU A 22 -15.98 2.47 3.57
C LEU A 22 -16.13 3.98 3.58
N CYS A 23 -17.15 4.53 4.28
CA CYS A 23 -17.31 5.97 4.46
C CYS A 23 -16.08 6.60 5.12
N GLN A 24 -15.55 5.97 6.17
CA GLN A 24 -14.33 6.44 6.84
C GLN A 24 -13.12 6.46 5.89
N LEU A 25 -12.92 5.41 5.09
CA LEU A 25 -11.82 5.34 4.13
C LEU A 25 -11.94 6.37 3.01
N CYS A 26 -13.17 6.70 2.60
CA CYS A 26 -13.45 7.73 1.61
C CYS A 26 -13.43 9.17 2.19
N GLY A 27 -13.27 9.32 3.50
CA GLY A 27 -13.34 10.64 4.17
C GLY A 27 -14.75 11.22 4.23
N LEU A 28 -15.80 10.38 4.09
CA LEU A 28 -17.19 10.76 4.24
C LEU A 28 -17.62 10.66 5.71
N ASN A 29 -18.78 11.26 6.04
CA ASN A 29 -19.36 11.07 7.36
C ASN A 29 -19.73 9.59 7.53
N VAL A 30 -19.37 8.99 8.68
CA VAL A 30 -19.55 7.56 8.99
C VAL A 30 -21.02 7.12 8.92
N ASP A 31 -21.94 8.04 9.23
CA ASP A 31 -23.39 7.79 9.19
C ASP A 31 -24.02 8.05 7.80
N SER A 32 -23.22 8.31 6.77
CA SER A 32 -23.73 8.53 5.41
C SER A 32 -24.31 7.24 4.85
N ASP A 33 -25.52 7.29 4.33
CA ASP A 33 -26.10 6.16 3.59
C ASP A 33 -25.49 6.13 2.18
N ILE A 34 -24.74 5.07 1.91
CA ILE A 34 -24.09 4.84 0.62
C ILE A 34 -24.70 3.63 -0.07
N THR A 35 -24.98 3.77 -1.36
CA THR A 35 -25.31 2.66 -2.26
C THR A 35 -24.10 2.34 -3.14
N LEU A 36 -23.81 1.06 -3.32
CA LEU A 36 -22.71 0.63 -4.18
C LEU A 36 -23.23 0.57 -5.62
N ALA A 37 -22.48 1.13 -6.57
CA ALA A 37 -22.84 1.11 -8.00
C ALA A 37 -22.78 -0.30 -8.62
N ASP A 38 -22.05 -1.21 -7.97
CA ASP A 38 -21.80 -2.60 -8.43
C ASP A 38 -22.70 -3.61 -7.69
N GLU A 39 -23.91 -3.24 -7.26
CA GLU A 39 -24.83 -4.20 -6.60
C GLU A 39 -25.31 -5.31 -7.54
N ASP A 40 -25.23 -5.11 -8.86
CA ASP A 40 -25.57 -6.13 -9.85
C ASP A 40 -24.42 -7.12 -10.04
N ALA A 41 -24.50 -8.26 -9.36
CA ALA A 41 -23.52 -9.34 -9.39
C ALA A 41 -23.24 -9.92 -10.80
N GLU A 42 -24.13 -9.70 -11.77
CA GLU A 42 -23.97 -10.18 -13.15
C GLU A 42 -22.81 -9.51 -13.91
N ASN A 43 -22.39 -8.28 -13.53
CA ASN A 43 -21.26 -7.57 -14.14
C ASN A 43 -19.91 -7.89 -13.49
N LEU A 44 -19.90 -8.67 -12.42
CA LEU A 44 -18.68 -9.00 -11.67
C LEU A 44 -17.72 -9.90 -12.48
N ALA A 45 -18.22 -10.76 -13.34
CA ALA A 45 -17.44 -11.72 -14.10
C ALA A 45 -16.73 -11.15 -15.37
N ALA A 46 -17.12 -9.96 -15.84
CA ALA A 46 -16.70 -9.45 -17.15
C ALA A 46 -15.32 -8.75 -17.20
N MET A 47 -14.62 -8.59 -16.08
CA MET A 47 -13.30 -7.92 -16.03
C MET A 47 -12.12 -8.89 -15.93
N GLY A 48 -12.24 -10.06 -16.55
CA GLY A 48 -11.15 -11.02 -16.64
C GLY A 48 -10.20 -10.70 -17.78
N SER A 49 -9.31 -9.75 -17.63
CA SER A 49 -8.11 -9.70 -18.45
C SER A 49 -6.99 -10.43 -17.73
N ASP A 50 -6.51 -11.53 -18.30
CA ASP A 50 -5.19 -12.10 -18.03
C ASP A 50 -4.13 -11.07 -18.50
N GLU A 51 -4.04 -9.92 -17.83
CA GLU A 51 -2.92 -9.02 -18.06
C GLU A 51 -1.66 -9.75 -17.60
N PRO A 52 -0.69 -9.98 -18.51
CA PRO A 52 0.60 -10.51 -18.13
C PRO A 52 1.18 -9.54 -17.10
N ALA A 53 1.29 -9.97 -15.84
CA ALA A 53 1.89 -9.14 -14.82
C ALA A 53 3.37 -9.01 -15.16
N ASP A 54 3.71 -7.93 -15.85
CA ASP A 54 5.07 -7.59 -16.16
C ASP A 54 5.75 -7.11 -14.87
N ARG A 55 6.72 -7.91 -14.40
CA ARG A 55 7.51 -7.58 -13.20
C ARG A 55 8.21 -6.24 -13.35
N GLN A 56 8.54 -5.85 -14.57
CA GLN A 56 9.19 -4.59 -14.88
C GLN A 56 8.27 -3.41 -14.58
N VAL A 57 6.97 -3.53 -14.86
CA VAL A 57 5.96 -2.52 -14.50
C VAL A 57 5.91 -2.29 -12.99
N ALA A 58 6.00 -3.36 -12.19
CA ALA A 58 6.05 -3.21 -10.75
C ALA A 58 7.30 -2.46 -10.28
N MET A 59 8.47 -2.77 -10.83
CA MET A 59 9.73 -2.11 -10.48
C MET A 59 9.73 -0.61 -10.79
N GLU A 60 9.04 -0.20 -11.85
CA GLU A 60 8.95 1.22 -12.26
C GLU A 60 7.89 2.01 -11.48
N ASN A 61 6.78 1.35 -11.12
CA ASN A 61 5.61 2.05 -10.56
C ASN A 61 5.55 2.05 -9.04
N ARG A 62 6.15 1.06 -8.38
CA ARG A 62 6.07 0.92 -6.92
C ARG A 62 6.64 2.12 -6.18
N PRO A 63 5.83 2.80 -5.34
CA PRO A 63 6.26 3.98 -4.60
C PRO A 63 7.35 3.68 -3.57
N GLU A 64 7.38 2.46 -3.03
CA GLU A 64 8.39 2.03 -2.06
C GLU A 64 9.80 2.05 -2.68
N LEU A 65 9.95 1.61 -3.93
CA LEU A 65 11.25 1.65 -4.63
C LEU A 65 11.66 3.08 -4.96
N LYS A 66 10.71 3.94 -5.34
CA LYS A 66 10.97 5.37 -5.58
C LYS A 66 11.41 6.08 -4.29
N MET A 67 10.77 5.75 -3.16
CA MET A 67 11.14 6.29 -1.85
C MET A 67 12.55 5.85 -1.45
N LEU A 68 12.91 4.57 -1.61
CA LEU A 68 14.25 4.06 -1.31
C LEU A 68 15.31 4.66 -2.24
N GLN A 69 14.99 4.86 -3.52
CA GLN A 69 15.88 5.55 -4.45
C GLN A 69 16.17 6.98 -4.00
N ASN A 70 15.13 7.74 -3.61
CA ASN A 70 15.30 9.11 -3.09
C ASN A 70 16.09 9.11 -1.77
N SER A 71 15.87 8.12 -0.90
CA SER A 71 16.64 7.96 0.36
C SER A 71 18.11 7.67 0.09
N LEU A 72 18.41 6.83 -0.92
CA LEU A 72 19.76 6.55 -1.36
C LEU A 72 20.45 7.80 -1.87
N ASP A 73 19.76 8.60 -2.72
CA ASP A 73 20.30 9.84 -3.26
C ASP A 73 20.53 10.87 -2.16
N LEU A 74 19.62 10.98 -1.19
CA LEU A 74 19.80 11.82 0.00
C LEU A 74 21.02 11.39 0.82
N SER A 75 21.21 10.10 1.06
CA SER A 75 22.35 9.54 1.78
C SER A 75 23.67 9.82 1.04
N ARG A 76 23.68 9.70 -0.29
CA ARG A 76 24.83 10.05 -1.13
C ARG A 76 25.16 11.52 -1.06
N GLN A 77 24.15 12.43 -1.02
CA GLN A 77 24.38 13.87 -0.81
C GLN A 77 24.86 14.16 0.60
N SER A 78 24.32 13.48 1.61
CA SER A 78 24.81 13.58 3.00
C SER A 78 26.31 13.22 3.09
N THR A 79 26.74 12.19 2.36
CA THR A 79 28.16 11.83 2.27
C THR A 79 29.01 12.97 1.70
N LYS A 80 28.50 13.73 0.72
CA LYS A 80 29.21 14.92 0.19
C LYS A 80 29.28 16.02 1.22
N VAL A 81 28.23 16.25 2.01
CA VAL A 81 28.22 17.23 3.11
C VAL A 81 29.26 16.86 4.18
N VAL A 82 29.28 15.57 4.60
CA VAL A 82 30.30 15.08 5.55
C VAL A 82 31.71 15.31 5.01
N ARG A 83 31.93 15.05 3.72
CA ARG A 83 33.24 15.30 3.09
C ARG A 83 33.58 16.79 3.04
N ALA A 84 32.60 17.66 2.75
CA ALA A 84 32.80 19.10 2.67
C ALA A 84 33.23 19.73 4.00
N ALA A 85 32.84 19.13 5.14
CA ALA A 85 33.28 19.60 6.47
C ALA A 85 34.81 19.50 6.68
N PHE A 86 35.49 18.64 5.91
CA PHE A 86 36.96 18.45 5.95
C PHE A 86 37.68 19.16 4.78
N MET A 87 36.95 19.93 3.97
CA MET A 87 37.54 20.79 2.92
C MET A 87 37.75 22.21 3.42
N PRO A 88 38.60 22.98 2.75
CA PRO A 88 38.73 24.44 3.03
C PRO A 88 37.36 25.12 2.96
N GLN A 89 37.04 25.87 4.00
CA GLN A 89 35.76 26.62 4.10
C GLN A 89 36.07 28.10 4.02
N VAL A 90 35.35 28.81 3.17
CA VAL A 90 35.43 30.29 3.07
C VAL A 90 34.10 30.82 3.61
N LEU A 91 34.18 31.65 4.62
CA LEU A 91 33.07 32.32 5.27
C LEU A 91 33.18 33.81 5.09
N MET A 92 32.15 34.45 4.58
CA MET A 92 32.03 35.89 4.53
C MET A 92 31.11 36.32 5.68
N THR A 93 31.60 37.25 6.49
CA THR A 93 30.86 37.81 7.62
C THR A 93 30.66 39.30 7.42
N GLY A 94 29.48 39.80 7.73
CA GLY A 94 29.15 41.20 7.73
C GLY A 94 28.24 41.54 8.91
N GLY A 95 28.49 42.61 9.57
CA GLY A 95 27.68 43.07 10.66
C GLY A 95 27.65 44.59 10.79
N TYR A 96 26.56 45.09 11.34
CA TYR A 96 26.42 46.48 11.76
C TYR A 96 26.09 46.49 13.25
N LEU A 97 26.94 47.14 14.04
CA LEU A 97 26.77 47.26 15.49
C LEU A 97 26.55 48.71 15.85
N ALA A 98 25.40 49.05 16.42
CA ALA A 98 25.13 50.33 17.01
C ALA A 98 25.21 50.23 18.53
N SER A 99 26.04 51.05 19.16
CA SER A 99 26.20 51.05 20.62
C SER A 99 26.31 52.45 21.19
N ASN A 100 25.90 52.60 22.45
CA ASN A 100 26.06 53.82 23.25
C ASN A 100 26.51 53.41 24.69
N PRO A 101 27.72 53.75 25.17
CA PRO A 101 28.76 54.45 24.45
C PRO A 101 29.41 53.64 23.31
N ASN A 102 29.93 54.35 22.31
CA ASN A 102 30.66 53.71 21.22
C ASN A 102 32.11 53.46 21.67
N VAL A 103 32.44 52.14 21.84
CA VAL A 103 33.81 51.73 22.28
C VAL A 103 34.78 51.58 21.11
N TYR A 104 34.30 51.60 19.87
CA TYR A 104 35.13 51.39 18.68
C TYR A 104 35.66 52.69 18.08
N ASN A 105 35.00 53.85 18.39
CA ASN A 105 35.40 55.20 17.88
C ASN A 105 35.88 56.15 19.01
N GLY A 106 36.61 55.64 20.00
CA GLY A 106 37.21 56.48 21.02
C GLY A 106 36.38 56.76 22.27
N PHE A 107 35.46 55.83 22.63
CA PHE A 107 34.61 55.90 23.84
C PHE A 107 33.70 57.14 23.89
N GLU A 108 33.03 57.43 22.79
CA GLU A 108 32.08 58.57 22.78
C GLU A 108 30.71 58.11 23.38
N ARG A 109 30.18 58.95 24.29
CA ARG A 109 28.83 58.79 24.87
C ARG A 109 27.72 59.21 23.88
N LYS A 110 27.78 58.67 22.68
CA LYS A 110 26.83 58.94 21.61
C LYS A 110 26.46 57.62 20.91
N LEU A 111 25.21 57.48 20.54
CA LEU A 111 24.79 56.34 19.69
C LEU A 111 25.49 56.49 18.34
N SER A 112 26.35 55.58 18.04
CA SER A 112 27.08 55.52 16.77
C SER A 112 27.16 54.08 16.28
N GLY A 113 27.10 53.92 14.97
CA GLY A 113 27.15 52.60 14.30
C GLY A 113 28.50 52.35 13.64
N VAL A 114 28.98 51.15 13.78
CA VAL A 114 30.17 50.65 13.08
C VAL A 114 29.77 49.43 12.23
N TRP A 115 30.18 49.43 11.01
CA TRP A 115 30.02 48.27 10.15
C TRP A 115 31.35 47.52 10.00
N ASN A 116 31.25 46.20 9.91
CA ASN A 116 32.40 45.34 9.61
C ASN A 116 32.07 44.37 8.49
N VAL A 117 33.01 44.12 7.63
CA VAL A 117 32.98 43.06 6.63
C VAL A 117 34.28 42.28 6.74
N GLY A 118 34.19 40.99 6.81
CA GLY A 118 35.35 40.12 6.93
C GLY A 118 35.21 38.88 6.09
N VAL A 119 36.35 38.35 5.66
CA VAL A 119 36.43 37.04 5.01
C VAL A 119 37.29 36.13 5.90
N MET A 120 36.74 35.01 6.31
CA MET A 120 37.44 34.00 7.09
C MET A 120 37.65 32.75 6.23
N VAL A 121 38.88 32.28 6.14
CA VAL A 121 39.24 31.02 5.49
C VAL A 121 39.66 30.04 6.57
N ARG A 122 38.92 28.93 6.69
CA ARG A 122 39.23 27.85 7.62
C ARG A 122 39.71 26.64 6.85
N VAL A 123 40.95 26.23 7.08
CA VAL A 123 41.56 25.04 6.46
C VAL A 123 41.89 24.03 7.56
N PRO A 124 41.17 22.91 7.67
CA PRO A 124 41.50 21.85 8.61
C PRO A 124 42.74 21.10 8.09
N LEU A 125 43.89 21.29 8.77
CA LEU A 125 45.15 20.67 8.34
C LEU A 125 45.35 19.25 8.87
N TRP A 126 44.88 18.99 10.09
CA TRP A 126 45.07 17.68 10.72
C TRP A 126 43.90 17.31 11.63
N ASN A 127 43.29 16.16 11.39
CA ASN A 127 42.14 15.65 12.16
C ASN A 127 42.29 14.17 12.51
N TRP A 128 43.50 13.67 12.73
CA TRP A 128 43.79 12.30 13.13
C TRP A 128 42.99 11.25 12.30
N MET A 129 42.88 11.46 10.99
CA MET A 129 42.10 10.66 10.03
C MET A 129 40.57 10.59 10.31
N GLU A 130 40.04 11.39 11.23
CA GLU A 130 38.62 11.43 11.58
C GLU A 130 37.73 11.62 10.33
N GLY A 131 38.11 12.52 9.43
CA GLY A 131 37.39 12.76 8.18
C GLY A 131 37.27 11.53 7.30
N THR A 132 38.36 10.75 7.19
CA THR A 132 38.39 9.52 6.42
C THR A 132 37.44 8.48 6.99
N TYR A 133 37.43 8.29 8.30
CA TYR A 133 36.53 7.35 8.96
C TYR A 133 35.06 7.80 8.89
N LYS A 134 34.76 9.09 9.09
CA LYS A 134 33.39 9.62 8.96
C LYS A 134 32.84 9.49 7.54
N VAL A 135 33.64 9.80 6.52
CA VAL A 135 33.25 9.62 5.12
C VAL A 135 33.05 8.14 4.80
N ARG A 136 33.90 7.25 5.32
CA ARG A 136 33.76 5.81 5.14
C ARG A 136 32.49 5.28 5.81
N ALA A 137 32.18 5.70 7.03
CA ALA A 137 30.96 5.34 7.74
C ALA A 137 29.71 5.82 6.96
N SER A 138 29.72 7.05 6.45
CA SER A 138 28.61 7.58 5.64
C SER A 138 28.42 6.82 4.32
N LYS A 139 29.51 6.39 3.68
CA LYS A 139 29.44 5.53 2.48
C LYS A 139 28.84 4.16 2.78
N ILE A 140 29.19 3.57 3.94
CA ILE A 140 28.62 2.29 4.37
C ILE A 140 27.13 2.44 4.63
N ALA A 141 26.69 3.55 5.25
CA ALA A 141 25.26 3.85 5.42
C ALA A 141 24.51 3.93 4.08
N SER A 142 25.12 4.53 3.04
CA SER A 142 24.54 4.54 1.69
C SER A 142 24.46 3.13 1.07
N ALA A 143 25.48 2.29 1.29
CA ALA A 143 25.48 0.92 0.81
C ALA A 143 24.42 0.05 1.51
N MET A 144 24.12 0.32 2.80
CA MET A 144 23.03 -0.35 3.51
C MET A 144 21.67 -0.05 2.87
N ILE A 145 21.40 1.22 2.51
CA ILE A 145 20.16 1.59 1.82
C ILE A 145 20.07 0.95 0.42
N GLU A 146 21.20 0.81 -0.27
CA GLU A 146 21.26 0.14 -1.58
C GLU A 146 20.88 -1.34 -1.46
N LEU A 147 21.42 -2.04 -0.47
CA LEU A 147 21.06 -3.44 -0.18
C LEU A 147 19.61 -3.58 0.27
N GLU A 148 19.08 -2.63 1.08
CA GLU A 148 17.69 -2.61 1.47
C GLU A 148 16.76 -2.43 0.26
N LYS A 149 17.15 -1.58 -0.70
CA LYS A 149 16.40 -1.41 -1.95
C LYS A 149 16.35 -2.71 -2.76
N ASP A 150 17.48 -3.44 -2.86
CA ASP A 150 17.54 -4.70 -3.58
C ASP A 150 16.68 -5.78 -2.87
N ASP A 151 16.71 -5.87 -1.55
CA ASP A 151 15.87 -6.79 -0.76
C ASP A 151 14.37 -6.47 -0.94
N ILE A 152 13.99 -5.19 -0.96
CA ILE A 152 12.60 -4.79 -1.22
C ILE A 152 12.20 -5.09 -2.67
N ALA A 153 13.10 -4.95 -3.64
CA ALA A 153 12.83 -5.30 -5.03
C ALA A 153 12.54 -6.81 -5.18
N GLU A 154 13.33 -7.67 -4.55
CA GLU A 154 13.10 -9.12 -4.52
C GLU A 154 11.76 -9.48 -3.84
N LYS A 155 11.42 -8.81 -2.72
CA LYS A 155 10.13 -9.00 -2.04
C LYS A 155 8.95 -8.58 -2.91
N ILE A 156 9.07 -7.49 -3.67
CA ILE A 156 8.05 -7.05 -4.62
C ILE A 156 7.87 -8.09 -5.73
N GLU A 157 8.95 -8.62 -6.28
CA GLU A 157 8.90 -9.67 -7.31
C GLU A 157 8.17 -10.92 -6.80
N LEU A 158 8.48 -11.34 -5.58
CA LEU A 158 7.79 -12.44 -4.92
C LEU A 158 6.30 -12.14 -4.72
N GLN A 159 5.95 -10.93 -4.26
CA GLN A 159 4.58 -10.50 -4.03
C GLN A 159 3.76 -10.48 -5.33
N VAL A 160 4.35 -10.01 -6.44
CA VAL A 160 3.72 -10.03 -7.77
C VAL A 160 3.43 -11.48 -8.19
N SER A 161 4.43 -12.36 -8.06
CA SER A 161 4.29 -13.79 -8.40
C SER A 161 3.20 -14.47 -7.55
N GLN A 162 3.17 -14.22 -6.24
CA GLN A 162 2.14 -14.74 -5.35
C GLN A 162 0.74 -14.23 -5.73
N SER A 163 0.63 -12.95 -6.08
CA SER A 163 -0.65 -12.35 -6.50
C SER A 163 -1.14 -12.96 -7.82
N GLN A 164 -0.25 -13.24 -8.77
CA GLN A 164 -0.60 -13.97 -10.01
C GLN A 164 -1.11 -15.37 -9.73
N PHE A 165 -0.45 -16.11 -8.82
CA PHE A 165 -0.93 -17.45 -8.45
C PHE A 165 -2.31 -17.40 -7.79
N LYS A 166 -2.57 -16.40 -6.94
CA LYS A 166 -3.89 -16.21 -6.31
C LYS A 166 -4.98 -15.90 -7.33
N VAL A 167 -4.72 -15.09 -8.34
CA VAL A 167 -5.68 -14.85 -9.44
C VAL A 167 -5.99 -16.14 -10.19
N LYS A 168 -4.98 -16.94 -10.55
CA LYS A 168 -5.19 -18.23 -11.22
C LYS A 168 -5.97 -19.22 -10.35
N GLU A 169 -5.69 -19.26 -9.05
CA GLU A 169 -6.39 -20.09 -8.08
C GLU A 169 -7.85 -19.67 -7.96
N ALA A 170 -8.13 -18.36 -7.79
CA ALA A 170 -9.48 -17.82 -7.69
C ALA A 170 -10.31 -18.13 -8.96
N ASN A 171 -9.74 -17.94 -10.15
CA ASN A 171 -10.41 -18.30 -11.41
C ASN A 171 -10.75 -19.79 -11.51
N ARG A 172 -9.86 -20.68 -11.05
CA ARG A 172 -10.15 -22.12 -10.99
C ARG A 172 -11.25 -22.45 -9.98
N ARG A 173 -11.23 -21.79 -8.82
CA ARG A 173 -12.28 -21.94 -7.79
C ARG A 173 -13.62 -21.49 -8.33
N LEU A 174 -13.70 -20.38 -9.04
CA LEU A 174 -14.93 -19.90 -9.68
C LEU A 174 -15.46 -20.91 -10.71
N ALA A 175 -14.59 -21.43 -11.57
CA ALA A 175 -15.00 -22.45 -12.56
C ALA A 175 -15.56 -23.72 -11.89
N MET A 176 -14.96 -24.17 -10.78
CA MET A 176 -15.47 -25.30 -10.01
C MET A 176 -16.78 -24.97 -9.29
N ALA A 177 -16.89 -23.78 -8.69
CA ALA A 177 -18.12 -23.34 -8.02
C ALA A 177 -19.29 -23.22 -9.00
N THR A 178 -19.06 -22.69 -10.20
CA THR A 178 -20.06 -22.61 -11.27
C THR A 178 -20.58 -24.03 -11.65
N LYS A 179 -19.66 -24.97 -11.82
CA LYS A 179 -20.03 -26.36 -12.10
C LYS A 179 -20.78 -27.02 -10.94
N ASN A 180 -20.43 -26.69 -9.70
CA ASN A 180 -21.15 -27.18 -8.52
C ASN A 180 -22.60 -26.66 -8.48
N VAL A 181 -22.82 -25.38 -8.85
CA VAL A 181 -24.18 -24.81 -8.97
C VAL A 181 -24.99 -25.57 -10.03
N GLU A 182 -24.43 -25.81 -11.22
CA GLU A 182 -25.10 -26.57 -12.26
C GLU A 182 -25.51 -27.98 -11.78
N ASN A 183 -24.62 -28.68 -11.07
CA ASN A 183 -24.88 -29.98 -10.49
C ASN A 183 -25.96 -29.94 -9.40
N ALA A 184 -25.91 -28.91 -8.52
CA ALA A 184 -26.87 -28.74 -7.45
C ALA A 184 -28.28 -28.38 -7.98
N ASP A 185 -28.34 -27.57 -9.05
CA ASP A 185 -29.57 -27.22 -9.73
C ASP A 185 -30.27 -28.44 -10.34
N GLU A 186 -29.49 -29.27 -11.05
CA GLU A 186 -30.01 -30.50 -11.61
C GLU A 186 -30.45 -31.50 -10.52
N ASN A 187 -29.71 -31.60 -9.41
CA ASN A 187 -30.08 -32.42 -8.27
C ASN A 187 -31.40 -31.93 -7.63
N LEU A 188 -31.57 -30.63 -7.44
CA LEU A 188 -32.80 -30.03 -6.92
C LEU A 188 -33.96 -30.25 -7.88
N ARG A 189 -33.73 -30.15 -9.21
CA ARG A 189 -34.73 -30.43 -10.23
C ARG A 189 -35.20 -31.87 -10.15
N CYS A 190 -34.29 -32.84 -10.06
CA CYS A 190 -34.60 -34.27 -9.92
C CYS A 190 -35.35 -34.57 -8.61
N ALA A 191 -34.92 -33.97 -7.49
CA ALA A 191 -35.59 -34.12 -6.19
C ALA A 191 -37.04 -33.60 -6.24
N ASN A 192 -37.28 -32.45 -6.86
CA ASN A 192 -38.61 -31.86 -7.03
C ASN A 192 -39.50 -32.75 -7.93
N LEU A 193 -38.98 -33.34 -8.99
CA LEU A 193 -39.72 -34.28 -9.84
C LEU A 193 -40.07 -35.53 -9.09
N GLY A 194 -39.09 -36.17 -8.40
CA GLY A 194 -39.33 -37.38 -7.62
C GLY A 194 -40.32 -37.17 -6.47
N PHE A 195 -40.37 -35.98 -5.89
CA PHE A 195 -41.37 -35.62 -4.90
C PHE A 195 -42.77 -35.51 -5.50
N LYS A 196 -42.91 -34.91 -6.68
CA LYS A 196 -44.19 -34.85 -7.40
C LYS A 196 -44.74 -36.22 -7.77
N GLU A 197 -43.86 -37.15 -8.10
CA GLU A 197 -44.21 -38.55 -8.40
C GLU A 197 -44.37 -39.42 -7.12
N GLY A 198 -44.20 -38.86 -5.94
CA GLY A 198 -44.36 -39.55 -4.66
C GLY A 198 -43.24 -40.55 -4.30
N VAL A 199 -42.09 -40.46 -4.97
CA VAL A 199 -40.95 -41.40 -4.80
C VAL A 199 -39.94 -40.87 -3.77
N ILE A 200 -39.84 -39.54 -3.61
CA ILE A 200 -38.88 -38.87 -2.74
C ILE A 200 -39.61 -38.18 -1.59
N GLN A 201 -38.99 -38.17 -0.39
CA GLN A 201 -39.55 -37.54 0.81
C GLN A 201 -39.27 -36.03 0.81
N THR A 202 -40.10 -35.25 1.52
CA THR A 202 -39.94 -33.81 1.70
C THR A 202 -38.57 -33.44 2.27
N THR A 203 -38.02 -34.27 3.18
CA THR A 203 -36.70 -34.08 3.79
C THR A 203 -35.59 -34.09 2.75
N ASP A 204 -35.68 -34.91 1.74
CA ASP A 204 -34.66 -35.01 0.66
C ASP A 204 -34.73 -33.81 -0.27
N VAL A 205 -35.95 -33.31 -0.56
CA VAL A 205 -36.12 -32.04 -1.31
C VAL A 205 -35.53 -30.86 -0.54
N MET A 206 -35.78 -30.78 0.76
CA MET A 206 -35.18 -29.71 1.61
C MET A 206 -33.68 -29.82 1.67
N ALA A 207 -33.12 -31.03 1.73
CA ALA A 207 -31.67 -31.26 1.69
C ALA A 207 -31.07 -30.78 0.34
N ALA A 208 -31.73 -31.14 -0.78
CA ALA A 208 -31.31 -30.69 -2.11
C ALA A 208 -31.40 -29.16 -2.28
N GLN A 209 -32.45 -28.53 -1.72
CA GLN A 209 -32.61 -27.08 -1.73
C GLN A 209 -31.52 -26.38 -0.90
N THR A 210 -31.18 -26.93 0.27
CA THR A 210 -30.10 -26.40 1.13
C THR A 210 -28.76 -26.53 0.41
N ALA A 211 -28.49 -27.67 -0.24
CA ALA A 211 -27.25 -27.86 -0.99
C ALA A 211 -27.16 -26.90 -2.20
N TRP A 212 -28.27 -26.62 -2.86
CA TRP A 212 -28.34 -25.64 -3.96
C TRP A 212 -28.03 -24.20 -3.44
N LEU A 213 -28.67 -23.79 -2.35
CA LEU A 213 -28.40 -22.49 -1.73
C LEU A 213 -26.92 -22.34 -1.32
N GLN A 214 -26.36 -23.41 -0.75
CA GLN A 214 -24.95 -23.41 -0.37
C GLN A 214 -24.01 -23.32 -1.57
N ALA A 215 -24.33 -24.00 -2.67
CA ALA A 215 -23.56 -23.89 -3.91
C ALA A 215 -23.64 -22.48 -4.52
N GLN A 216 -24.80 -21.84 -4.50
CA GLN A 216 -24.97 -20.45 -4.93
C GLN A 216 -24.12 -19.48 -4.10
N SER A 217 -24.17 -19.61 -2.77
CA SER A 217 -23.32 -18.79 -1.88
C SER A 217 -21.84 -18.99 -2.18
N GLN A 218 -21.38 -20.22 -2.36
CA GLN A 218 -19.97 -20.51 -2.70
C GLN A 218 -19.57 -19.92 -4.07
N LYS A 219 -20.49 -19.85 -5.04
CA LYS A 219 -20.21 -19.19 -6.32
C LYS A 219 -20.03 -17.70 -6.15
N ILE A 220 -20.91 -17.02 -5.39
CA ILE A 220 -20.79 -15.59 -5.09
C ILE A 220 -19.46 -15.29 -4.37
N ASP A 221 -19.12 -16.09 -3.37
CA ASP A 221 -17.83 -15.95 -2.66
C ASP A 221 -16.65 -16.09 -3.63
N ALA A 222 -16.71 -17.04 -4.56
CA ALA A 222 -15.64 -17.24 -5.55
C ALA A 222 -15.55 -16.07 -6.56
N GLU A 223 -16.68 -15.45 -6.94
CA GLU A 223 -16.72 -14.26 -7.79
C GLU A 223 -16.05 -13.05 -7.08
N ILE A 224 -16.36 -12.87 -5.80
CA ILE A 224 -15.73 -11.85 -4.96
C ILE A 224 -14.22 -12.10 -4.83
N ASP A 225 -13.81 -13.36 -4.60
CA ASP A 225 -12.40 -13.76 -4.48
C ASP A 225 -11.61 -13.43 -5.77
N VAL A 226 -12.20 -13.63 -6.94
CA VAL A 226 -11.57 -13.27 -8.23
C VAL A 226 -11.34 -11.77 -8.31
N LYS A 227 -12.34 -10.95 -8.03
CA LYS A 227 -12.17 -9.49 -8.03
C LYS A 227 -11.14 -9.02 -7.02
N LEU A 228 -11.20 -9.51 -5.80
CA LEU A 228 -10.27 -9.16 -4.75
C LEU A 228 -8.83 -9.52 -5.14
N SER A 229 -8.62 -10.70 -5.71
CA SER A 229 -7.29 -11.12 -6.16
C SER A 229 -6.77 -10.29 -7.34
N GLN A 230 -7.64 -9.85 -8.27
CA GLN A 230 -7.27 -8.93 -9.36
C GLN A 230 -6.87 -7.54 -8.83
N VAL A 231 -7.64 -6.98 -7.89
CA VAL A 231 -7.30 -5.71 -7.24
C VAL A 231 -5.97 -5.82 -6.49
N ASN A 232 -5.74 -6.93 -5.78
CA ASN A 232 -4.48 -7.18 -5.10
C ASN A 232 -3.30 -7.30 -6.08
N LEU A 233 -3.50 -7.90 -7.25
CA LEU A 233 -2.48 -7.94 -8.30
C LEU A 233 -2.15 -6.54 -8.83
N ARG A 234 -3.16 -5.70 -9.13
CA ARG A 234 -2.96 -4.29 -9.54
C ARG A 234 -2.22 -3.50 -8.46
N LYS A 235 -2.57 -3.72 -7.18
CA LYS A 235 -1.83 -3.14 -6.04
C LYS A 235 -0.37 -3.62 -6.03
N ALA A 236 -0.13 -4.91 -6.26
CA ALA A 236 1.22 -5.46 -6.31
C ALA A 236 2.04 -4.90 -7.48
N LEU A 237 1.42 -4.56 -8.59
CA LEU A 237 2.03 -3.90 -9.75
C LEU A 237 2.23 -2.39 -9.57
N GLY A 238 1.64 -1.77 -8.56
CA GLY A 238 1.71 -0.32 -8.35
C GLY A 238 0.89 0.51 -9.35
N VAL A 239 -0.12 -0.11 -10.01
CA VAL A 239 -1.00 0.54 -11.00
C VAL A 239 -2.40 0.84 -10.46
N LEU A 240 -2.62 0.73 -9.16
CA LEU A 240 -3.82 1.21 -8.48
C LEU A 240 -3.74 2.75 -8.40
N GLN A 241 -4.56 3.42 -9.19
CA GLN A 241 -4.85 4.86 -9.09
C GLN A 241 -6.26 5.05 -8.57
#